data_cb6907eba734cf4447faed93ae59b303
#
_entry.id   cb6907eba734cf4447faed93ae59b303
#
_cell.length_a   1.000
_cell.length_b   1.000
_cell.length_c   1.000
_cell.angle_alpha   90.00
_cell.angle_beta   90.00
_cell.angle_gamma   90.00
#
_symmetry.space_group_name_H-M   'P 1'
#
loop_
_entity.id
_entity.type
_entity.pdbx_description
1 polymer ?
#
loop_
_entity_poly.entity_id
_entity_poly.type
_entity_poly.pdbx_seq_one_letter_code
_entity_poly.pdbx_strand_id
1 'polypeptide(L)'
;MEHIEYLVEKLPNVHFHIFAHSYFGPRVQVLNRFLNVSLYPNYTPYQSQEILSKLDFYLDINHNQEIDNIISKVHSLSKPIFAFENTSHDTNNRSHILPSKEPKEMVKVIKQFLGE
;
A
#
# COMPACT_ATOMS: atom_id res chain seq x y z
N MET A 1 -7.59 1.67 5.94
CA MET A 1 -6.52 0.77 5.45
C MET A 1 -6.33 -0.38 6.44
N GLU A 2 -6.51 -1.56 5.95
CA GLU A 2 -6.46 -2.77 6.77
C GLU A 2 -5.06 -3.03 7.31
N HIS A 3 -4.93 -3.12 8.63
CA HIS A 3 -3.68 -3.45 9.32
C HIS A 3 -2.46 -2.57 9.01
N ILE A 4 -2.68 -1.34 8.55
CA ILE A 4 -1.57 -0.46 8.12
C ILE A 4 -0.55 -0.21 9.25
N GLU A 5 -1.01 0.02 10.46
CA GLU A 5 -0.11 0.30 11.58
C GLU A 5 0.77 -0.92 11.89
N TYR A 6 0.19 -2.12 11.88
CA TYR A 6 0.93 -3.35 12.07
C TYR A 6 2.00 -3.53 11.00
N LEU A 7 1.63 -3.31 9.72
CA LEU A 7 2.56 -3.46 8.60
C LEU A 7 3.72 -2.48 8.70
N VAL A 8 3.43 -1.23 9.04
CA VAL A 8 4.47 -0.19 9.19
C VAL A 8 5.45 -0.55 10.30
N GLU A 9 4.95 -1.02 11.44
CA GLU A 9 5.80 -1.42 12.56
C GLU A 9 6.68 -2.63 12.25
N LYS A 10 6.13 -3.61 11.56
CA LYS A 10 6.82 -4.88 11.30
C LYS A 10 7.72 -4.85 10.07
N LEU A 11 7.64 -3.79 9.28
CA LEU A 11 8.43 -3.61 8.05
C LEU A 11 9.21 -2.29 8.12
N PRO A 12 10.14 -2.15 9.09
CA PRO A 12 10.84 -0.87 9.29
C PRO A 12 11.75 -0.47 8.13
N ASN A 13 12.15 -1.42 7.30
CA ASN A 13 13.00 -1.15 6.13
C ASN A 13 12.20 -0.82 4.87
N VAL A 14 10.86 -0.82 4.96
CA VAL A 14 9.98 -0.43 3.88
C VAL A 14 9.50 0.99 4.12
N HIS A 15 9.59 1.85 3.13
CA HIS A 15 9.03 3.20 3.23
C HIS A 15 7.62 3.21 2.60
N PHE A 16 6.63 3.58 3.40
CA PHE A 16 5.22 3.58 3.00
C PHE A 16 4.82 4.98 2.54
N HIS A 17 4.35 5.10 1.30
CA HIS A 17 3.85 6.34 0.73
C HIS A 17 2.32 6.24 0.65
N ILE A 18 1.62 7.12 1.36
CA ILE A 18 0.17 7.08 1.46
C ILE A 18 -0.42 8.36 0.88
N PHE A 19 -1.31 8.21 -0.11
CA PHE A 19 -1.90 9.32 -0.87
C PHE A 19 -3.38 9.47 -0.60
N ALA A 20 -3.87 10.70 -0.58
CA ALA A 20 -5.30 10.98 -0.51
C ALA A 20 -5.65 12.21 -1.36
N HIS A 21 -6.86 12.21 -1.93
CA HIS A 21 -7.37 13.37 -2.68
C HIS A 21 -7.73 14.55 -1.79
N SER A 22 -7.84 14.32 -0.49
CA SER A 22 -8.18 15.33 0.51
C SER A 22 -7.26 15.18 1.71
N TYR A 23 -7.67 15.71 2.85
CA TYR A 23 -6.91 15.57 4.09
C TYR A 23 -7.15 14.21 4.72
N PHE A 24 -6.15 13.72 5.44
CA PHE A 24 -6.25 12.47 6.18
C PHE A 24 -7.00 12.68 7.50
N GLY A 25 -7.80 11.68 7.88
CA GLY A 25 -8.42 11.64 9.19
C GLY A 25 -7.41 11.36 10.31
N PRO A 26 -7.83 11.51 11.60
CA PRO A 26 -6.92 11.33 12.74
C PRO A 26 -6.22 9.98 12.80
N ARG A 27 -6.91 8.89 12.40
CA ARG A 27 -6.34 7.54 12.43
C ARG A 27 -5.13 7.39 11.51
N VAL A 28 -5.14 8.09 10.38
CA VAL A 28 -4.03 8.03 9.43
C VAL A 28 -2.96 9.04 9.81
N GLN A 29 -3.35 10.21 10.31
CA GLN A 29 -2.39 11.25 10.71
C GLN A 29 -1.42 10.77 11.79
N VAL A 30 -1.85 9.88 12.69
CA VAL A 30 -0.98 9.34 13.73
C VAL A 30 0.16 8.49 13.17
N LEU A 31 0.07 8.04 11.92
CA LEU A 31 1.13 7.29 11.26
C LEU A 31 2.37 8.17 10.98
N ASN A 32 2.23 9.49 11.02
CA ASN A 32 3.37 10.40 10.87
C ASN A 32 4.44 10.22 11.95
N ARG A 33 4.10 9.56 13.06
CA ARG A 33 5.10 9.26 14.11
C ARG A 33 6.15 8.25 13.66
N PHE A 34 5.88 7.49 12.60
CA PHE A 34 6.82 6.52 12.07
C PHE A 34 7.76 7.15 11.05
N LEU A 35 9.05 6.86 11.15
CA LEU A 35 10.06 7.39 10.23
C LEU A 35 9.93 6.82 8.82
N ASN A 36 9.29 5.66 8.68
CA ASN A 36 9.11 4.97 7.40
C ASN A 36 7.74 5.21 6.77
N VAL A 37 7.09 6.33 7.10
CA VAL A 37 5.81 6.73 6.52
C VAL A 37 5.88 8.15 5.99
N SER A 38 5.37 8.36 4.79
CA SER A 38 5.15 9.70 4.21
C SER A 38 3.69 9.82 3.80
N LEU A 39 3.03 10.88 4.28
CA LEU A 39 1.62 11.15 3.96
C LEU A 39 1.54 12.27 2.93
N TYR A 40 0.71 12.07 1.90
CA TYR A 40 0.52 13.04 0.79
C TYR A 40 -0.95 13.43 0.71
N PRO A 41 -1.42 14.38 1.54
CA PRO A 41 -2.79 14.89 1.41
C PRO A 41 -2.88 15.78 0.17
N ASN A 42 -4.03 15.79 -0.49
CA ASN A 42 -4.23 16.62 -1.69
C ASN A 42 -3.10 16.44 -2.73
N TYR A 43 -2.67 15.22 -2.96
CA TYR A 43 -1.53 14.98 -3.84
C TYR A 43 -1.81 15.45 -5.28
N THR A 44 -0.74 15.84 -5.98
CA THR A 44 -0.80 16.21 -7.39
C THR A 44 -0.53 14.99 -8.27
N PRO A 45 -0.99 14.98 -9.53
CA PRO A 45 -0.64 13.92 -10.47
C PRO A 45 0.87 13.73 -10.63
N TYR A 46 1.63 14.81 -10.55
CA TYR A 46 3.09 14.75 -10.63
C TYR A 46 3.69 13.97 -9.46
N GLN A 47 3.24 14.24 -8.23
CA GLN A 47 3.70 13.50 -7.05
C GLN A 47 3.40 12.00 -7.16
N SER A 48 2.17 11.68 -7.56
CA SER A 48 1.73 10.30 -7.72
C SER A 48 2.58 9.57 -8.76
N GLN A 49 2.80 10.18 -9.91
CA GLN A 49 3.59 9.61 -11.00
C GLN A 49 5.04 9.36 -10.58
N GLU A 50 5.64 10.31 -9.89
CA GLU A 50 7.02 10.18 -9.44
C GLU A 50 7.18 9.01 -8.48
N ILE A 51 6.29 8.87 -7.51
CA ILE A 51 6.35 7.77 -6.56
C ILE A 51 6.08 6.43 -7.25
N LEU A 52 5.08 6.37 -8.14
CA LEU A 52 4.78 5.15 -8.89
C LEU A 52 5.97 4.66 -9.70
N SER A 53 6.76 5.57 -10.26
CA SER A 53 7.94 5.21 -11.06
C SER A 53 9.04 4.55 -10.24
N LYS A 54 9.02 4.70 -8.92
CA LYS A 54 10.07 4.24 -8.02
C LYS A 54 9.62 3.14 -7.06
N LEU A 55 8.35 2.77 -7.06
CA LEU A 55 7.85 1.81 -6.08
C LEU A 55 8.35 0.40 -6.36
N ASP A 56 8.52 -0.38 -5.30
CA ASP A 56 8.89 -1.79 -5.38
C ASP A 56 7.66 -2.70 -5.40
N PHE A 57 6.61 -2.29 -4.71
CA PHE A 57 5.34 -3.01 -4.67
C PHE A 57 4.22 -2.07 -4.22
N TYR A 58 2.97 -2.48 -4.45
CA TYR A 58 1.79 -1.71 -4.08
C TYR A 58 0.96 -2.50 -3.08
N LEU A 59 0.42 -1.80 -2.09
CA LEU A 59 -0.49 -2.40 -1.10
C LEU A 59 -1.93 -2.00 -1.40
N ASP A 60 -2.74 -2.96 -1.80
CA ASP A 60 -4.17 -2.78 -2.04
C ASP A 60 -4.93 -3.20 -0.79
N ILE A 61 -4.86 -2.37 0.24
CA ILE A 61 -5.39 -2.66 1.58
C ILE A 61 -6.48 -1.69 2.03
N ASN A 62 -6.98 -0.87 1.12
CA ASN A 62 -8.03 0.11 1.40
C ASN A 62 -9.41 -0.49 1.10
N HIS A 63 -10.38 -0.22 1.98
CA HIS A 63 -11.76 -0.70 1.80
C HIS A 63 -12.56 0.15 0.82
N ASN A 64 -12.11 1.36 0.50
CA ASN A 64 -12.77 2.24 -0.45
C ASN A 64 -12.45 1.79 -1.88
N GLN A 65 -13.18 2.33 -2.85
CA GLN A 65 -12.90 2.06 -4.26
C GLN A 65 -11.50 2.52 -4.63
N GLU A 66 -10.89 1.84 -5.61
CA GLU A 66 -9.59 2.26 -6.10
C GLU A 66 -9.67 3.65 -6.74
N ILE A 67 -8.54 4.37 -6.70
CA ILE A 67 -8.43 5.72 -7.20
C ILE A 67 -7.58 5.70 -8.47
N ASP A 68 -8.03 6.43 -9.51
CA ASP A 68 -7.27 6.67 -10.73
C ASP A 68 -6.80 5.39 -11.46
N ASN A 69 -7.56 4.31 -11.36
CA ASN A 69 -7.20 3.02 -11.97
C ASN A 69 -5.82 2.53 -11.55
N ILE A 70 -5.51 2.70 -10.27
CA ILE A 70 -4.17 2.42 -9.73
C ILE A 70 -3.73 0.97 -9.96
N ILE A 71 -4.64 0.01 -9.86
CA ILE A 71 -4.31 -1.41 -10.04
C ILE A 71 -3.75 -1.66 -11.45
N SER A 72 -4.42 -1.14 -12.48
CA SER A 72 -3.97 -1.27 -13.86
C SER A 72 -2.62 -0.59 -14.08
N LYS A 73 -2.44 0.58 -13.48
CA LYS A 73 -1.17 1.32 -13.59
C LYS A 73 -0.01 0.55 -12.99
N VAL A 74 -0.21 -0.05 -11.83
CA VAL A 74 0.83 -0.83 -11.16
C VAL A 74 1.16 -2.08 -11.96
N HIS A 75 0.15 -2.78 -12.49
CA HIS A 75 0.38 -3.94 -13.36
C HIS A 75 1.15 -3.57 -14.62
N SER A 76 0.86 -2.42 -15.21
CA SER A 76 1.57 -1.95 -16.41
C SER A 76 3.05 -1.67 -16.12
N LEU A 77 3.41 -1.39 -14.89
CA LEU A 77 4.80 -1.22 -14.45
C LEU A 77 5.46 -2.53 -14.05
N SER A 78 4.75 -3.64 -14.16
CA SER A 78 5.22 -4.98 -13.76
C SER A 78 5.62 -5.06 -12.29
N LYS A 79 4.93 -4.32 -11.43
CA LYS A 79 5.19 -4.34 -10.00
C LYS A 79 4.18 -5.23 -9.29
N PRO A 80 4.58 -5.98 -8.26
CA PRO A 80 3.65 -6.83 -7.52
C PRO A 80 2.68 -6.02 -6.67
N ILE A 81 1.50 -6.60 -6.46
CA ILE A 81 0.45 -6.03 -5.61
C ILE A 81 0.16 -7.05 -4.51
N PHE A 82 0.14 -6.59 -3.27
CA PHE A 82 -0.26 -7.39 -2.11
C PHE A 82 -1.56 -6.82 -1.56
N ALA A 83 -2.53 -7.70 -1.31
CA ALA A 83 -3.84 -7.30 -0.80
C ALA A 83 -4.33 -8.32 0.24
N PHE A 84 -5.23 -7.87 1.10
CA PHE A 84 -5.99 -8.80 1.93
C PHE A 84 -7.23 -9.26 1.17
N GLU A 85 -7.76 -10.42 1.53
CA GLU A 85 -8.94 -11.00 0.87
C GLU A 85 -10.16 -10.08 0.86
N ASN A 86 -10.25 -9.20 1.86
CA ASN A 86 -11.37 -8.26 2.02
C ASN A 86 -11.08 -6.86 1.46
N THR A 87 -9.92 -6.63 0.89
CA THR A 87 -9.54 -5.30 0.36
C THR A 87 -9.11 -5.32 -1.10
N SER A 88 -8.97 -6.49 -1.72
CA SER A 88 -8.48 -6.58 -3.10
C SER A 88 -9.43 -5.93 -4.10
N HIS A 89 -8.88 -5.08 -4.95
CA HIS A 89 -9.58 -4.44 -6.07
C HIS A 89 -9.17 -5.02 -7.42
N ASP A 90 -8.35 -6.09 -7.40
CA ASP A 90 -7.82 -6.70 -8.62
C ASP A 90 -8.80 -7.73 -9.17
N THR A 91 -9.57 -7.35 -10.18
CA THR A 91 -10.57 -8.22 -10.81
C THR A 91 -9.95 -9.32 -11.68
N ASN A 92 -8.66 -9.21 -12.00
CA ASN A 92 -7.94 -10.17 -12.84
C ASN A 92 -7.13 -11.19 -12.04
N ASN A 93 -7.23 -11.17 -10.72
CA ASN A 93 -6.57 -12.10 -9.80
C ASN A 93 -5.05 -12.19 -9.98
N ARG A 94 -4.40 -11.07 -10.31
CA ARG A 94 -2.95 -11.00 -10.47
C ARG A 94 -2.21 -10.55 -9.20
N SER A 95 -2.98 -10.16 -8.17
CA SER A 95 -2.42 -9.73 -6.90
C SER A 95 -2.15 -10.91 -5.98
N HIS A 96 -1.21 -10.73 -5.05
CA HIS A 96 -0.97 -11.68 -3.97
C HIS A 96 -2.00 -11.41 -2.87
N ILE A 97 -2.91 -12.36 -2.66
CA ILE A 97 -4.03 -12.22 -1.72
C ILE A 97 -3.71 -12.96 -0.42
N LEU A 98 -3.77 -12.26 0.70
CA LEU A 98 -3.47 -12.79 2.03
C LEU A 98 -4.70 -12.74 2.93
N PRO A 99 -4.80 -13.66 3.94
CA PRO A 99 -5.92 -13.62 4.87
C PRO A 99 -5.86 -12.40 5.79
N SER A 100 -6.98 -11.69 5.90
CA SER A 100 -7.07 -10.50 6.75
C SER A 100 -6.87 -10.79 8.23
N LYS A 101 -7.25 -11.99 8.66
CA LYS A 101 -7.12 -12.38 10.08
C LYS A 101 -5.67 -12.65 10.49
N GLU A 102 -4.75 -12.76 9.54
CA GLU A 102 -3.36 -13.10 9.81
C GLU A 102 -2.42 -12.11 9.10
N PRO A 103 -2.37 -10.84 9.56
CA PRO A 103 -1.51 -9.83 8.93
C PRO A 103 -0.02 -10.20 8.96
N LYS A 104 0.39 -11.08 9.88
CA LYS A 104 1.76 -11.59 9.92
C LYS A 104 2.15 -12.32 8.64
N GLU A 105 1.20 -12.94 7.96
CA GLU A 105 1.47 -13.61 6.68
C GLU A 105 1.81 -12.62 5.59
N MET A 106 1.16 -11.46 5.57
CA MET A 106 1.49 -10.38 4.65
C MET A 106 2.93 -9.90 4.89
N VAL A 107 3.31 -9.69 6.14
CA VAL A 107 4.67 -9.28 6.50
C VAL A 107 5.68 -10.31 6.02
N LYS A 108 5.41 -11.59 6.23
CA LYS A 108 6.29 -12.69 5.80
C LYS A 108 6.50 -12.69 4.30
N VAL A 109 5.42 -12.59 3.54
CA VAL A 109 5.48 -12.62 2.06
C VAL A 109 6.24 -11.41 1.53
N ILE A 110 5.99 -10.23 2.08
CA ILE A 110 6.69 -9.01 1.67
C ILE A 110 8.18 -9.13 1.97
N LYS A 111 8.56 -9.62 3.14
CA LYS A 111 9.98 -9.84 3.49
C LYS A 111 10.64 -10.81 2.53
N GLN A 112 9.97 -11.90 2.17
CA GLN A 112 10.50 -12.86 1.20
C GLN A 112 10.71 -12.20 -0.16
N PHE A 113 9.75 -11.39 -0.60
CA PHE A 113 9.87 -10.65 -1.86
C PHE A 113 11.07 -9.71 -1.85
N LEU A 114 11.33 -9.05 -0.73
CA LEU A 114 12.45 -8.11 -0.59
C LEU A 114 13.80 -8.80 -0.35
N GLY A 115 13.81 -10.11 -0.16
CA GLY A 115 15.04 -10.84 0.11
C GLY A 115 15.53 -10.75 1.55
N GLU A 116 14.63 -10.44 2.46
CA GLU A 116 14.96 -10.36 3.89
C GLU A 116 14.76 -11.66 4.64
#